data_772975e306d2f05557859777dfa72b2b
#
_entry.id   772975e306d2f05557859777dfa72b2b
#
_cell.length_a   1.000
_cell.length_b   1.000
_cell.length_c   1.000
_cell.angle_alpha   90.00
_cell.angle_beta   90.00
_cell.angle_gamma   90.00
#
_symmetry.space_group_name_H-M   'P 1'
#
loop_
_entity.id
_entity.type
_entity.pdbx_description
1 polymer ?
#
loop_
_entity_poly.entity_id
_entity_poly.type
_entity_poly.pdbx_seq_one_letter_code
_entity_poly.pdbx_strand_id
1 'polypeptide(L)'
;MLFRSEMKIDLIIKNIGKLVTMENSFFPRIGNQMNELTILENAYIAVAQGKIFQVGVGDEYKKLIGENTKVDDVGGKLVTPGLIDSHTHLVHGGSRENEFSKKLNGVPYIQILQEGGGILSTVNATKEATFDELYNKAKKSLDRMVEFGVTTVESKSGYGLDLETEIKQLEVAHKLNEEIGRAHV
;
A
#
# COMPACT_ATOMS: atom_id res chain seq x y z
N MET A 1 -2.47 -13.70 42.64
CA MET A 1 -2.59 -12.32 42.16
C MET A 1 -1.61 -12.21 40.98
N LEU A 2 -2.09 -12.49 39.77
CA LEU A 2 -1.27 -12.48 38.56
C LEU A 2 -1.06 -11.03 38.16
N PHE A 3 0.16 -10.54 38.18
CA PHE A 3 0.58 -9.29 37.59
C PHE A 3 0.21 -9.33 36.10
N ARG A 4 -0.92 -8.71 35.71
CA ARG A 4 -1.10 -8.23 34.36
C ARG A 4 -0.03 -7.17 34.18
N SER A 5 1.04 -7.50 33.44
CA SER A 5 1.96 -6.48 32.94
C SER A 5 1.08 -5.43 32.24
N GLU A 6 1.07 -4.20 32.77
CA GLU A 6 0.33 -3.11 32.16
C GLU A 6 0.83 -2.97 30.73
N MET A 7 -0.03 -3.32 29.78
CA MET A 7 0.29 -3.20 28.37
C MET A 7 0.40 -1.70 28.06
N LYS A 8 1.61 -1.26 27.74
CA LYS A 8 1.87 0.16 27.46
C LYS A 8 1.30 0.49 26.08
N ILE A 9 0.50 1.55 26.02
CA ILE A 9 0.00 2.08 24.76
C ILE A 9 1.04 3.03 24.21
N ASP A 10 1.46 2.76 22.95
CA ASP A 10 2.50 3.54 22.27
C ASP A 10 1.92 4.78 21.57
N LEU A 11 0.71 4.64 21.00
CA LEU A 11 0.07 5.69 20.23
C LEU A 11 -1.46 5.68 20.43
N ILE A 12 -2.01 6.86 20.59
CA ILE A 12 -3.46 7.13 20.46
C ILE A 12 -3.67 8.01 19.23
N ILE A 13 -4.54 7.59 18.34
CA ILE A 13 -5.09 8.42 17.27
C ILE A 13 -6.50 8.82 17.70
N LYS A 14 -6.74 10.10 17.94
CA LYS A 14 -8.02 10.61 18.47
C LYS A 14 -8.70 11.59 17.54
N ASN A 15 -9.91 11.98 17.90
CA ASN A 15 -10.72 12.95 17.15
C ASN A 15 -10.93 12.50 15.69
N ILE A 16 -11.24 11.21 15.53
CA ILE A 16 -11.56 10.62 14.23
C ILE A 16 -13.03 10.90 13.96
N GLY A 17 -13.33 11.74 12.95
CA GLY A 17 -14.72 12.07 12.61
C GLY A 17 -15.50 10.85 12.14
N LYS A 18 -14.92 10.09 11.24
CA LYS A 18 -15.45 8.78 10.78
C LYS A 18 -14.30 7.78 10.67
N LEU A 19 -14.43 6.66 11.36
CA LEU A 19 -13.52 5.54 11.26
C LEU A 19 -14.21 4.39 10.53
N VAL A 20 -13.71 4.04 9.35
CA VAL A 20 -14.13 2.82 8.65
C VAL A 20 -13.40 1.64 9.25
N THR A 21 -14.15 0.66 9.73
CA THR A 21 -13.58 -0.58 10.25
C THR A 21 -13.89 -1.74 9.32
N MET A 22 -13.01 -2.74 9.32
CA MET A 22 -13.22 -4.01 8.60
C MET A 22 -13.65 -5.08 9.59
N GLU A 23 -14.68 -4.76 10.37
CA GLU A 23 -15.14 -5.63 11.46
C GLU A 23 -15.55 -7.00 10.94
N ASN A 24 -14.99 -7.99 11.57
CA ASN A 24 -15.31 -9.43 11.63
C ASN A 24 -16.21 -9.99 10.53
N SER A 25 -15.63 -10.21 9.36
CA SER A 25 -16.15 -11.20 8.44
C SER A 25 -15.12 -12.33 8.36
N PHE A 26 -15.41 -13.48 8.94
CA PHE A 26 -14.61 -14.70 8.73
C PHE A 26 -14.66 -15.17 7.29
N PHE A 27 -15.54 -14.57 6.49
CA PHE A 27 -15.74 -14.89 5.08
C PHE A 27 -15.67 -13.62 4.23
N PRO A 28 -15.19 -13.73 2.97
CA PRO A 28 -15.25 -12.60 2.03
C PRO A 28 -16.67 -12.07 1.89
N ARG A 29 -16.84 -10.76 1.89
CA ARG A 29 -18.12 -10.14 1.55
C ARG A 29 -18.36 -10.26 0.06
N ILE A 30 -19.55 -10.69 -0.35
CA ILE A 30 -19.92 -10.91 -1.75
C ILE A 30 -21.21 -10.16 -2.12
N GLY A 31 -21.33 -9.79 -3.39
CA GLY A 31 -22.51 -9.10 -3.91
C GLY A 31 -22.79 -7.80 -3.15
N ASN A 32 -24.03 -7.61 -2.73
CA ASN A 32 -24.48 -6.39 -2.03
C ASN A 32 -23.77 -6.16 -0.68
N GLN A 33 -23.28 -7.21 -0.03
CA GLN A 33 -22.52 -7.10 1.22
C GLN A 33 -21.25 -6.28 1.06
N MET A 34 -20.69 -6.19 -0.15
CA MET A 34 -19.49 -5.38 -0.43
C MET A 34 -19.73 -3.87 -0.24
N ASN A 35 -21.00 -3.43 -0.23
CA ASN A 35 -21.38 -2.04 0.01
C ASN A 35 -21.61 -1.74 1.50
N GLU A 36 -21.57 -2.75 2.36
CA GLU A 36 -21.79 -2.60 3.79
C GLU A 36 -20.47 -2.31 4.51
N LEU A 37 -20.34 -1.12 5.08
CA LEU A 37 -19.19 -0.71 5.87
C LEU A 37 -19.63 -0.40 7.30
N THR A 38 -18.86 -0.89 8.26
CA THR A 38 -19.03 -0.46 9.66
C THR A 38 -18.26 0.84 9.85
N ILE A 39 -18.98 1.90 10.20
CA ILE A 39 -18.41 3.23 10.43
C ILE A 39 -18.67 3.63 11.87
N LEU A 40 -17.63 4.00 12.59
CA LEU A 40 -17.70 4.59 13.92
C LEU A 40 -17.48 6.09 13.82
N GLU A 41 -18.35 6.87 14.45
CA GLU A 41 -18.23 8.32 14.54
C GLU A 41 -17.60 8.74 15.87
N ASN A 42 -16.88 9.86 15.88
CA ASN A 42 -16.15 10.36 17.05
C ASN A 42 -15.27 9.28 17.68
N ALA A 43 -14.48 8.62 16.85
CA ALA A 43 -13.72 7.44 17.21
C ALA A 43 -12.28 7.74 17.62
N TYR A 44 -11.65 6.73 18.22
CA TYR A 44 -10.22 6.70 18.48
C TYR A 44 -9.64 5.30 18.20
N ILE A 45 -8.34 5.25 17.98
CA ILE A 45 -7.55 4.02 17.86
C ILE A 45 -6.42 4.08 18.90
N ALA A 46 -6.27 3.02 19.68
CA ALA A 46 -5.12 2.80 20.55
C ALA A 46 -4.21 1.72 19.94
N VAL A 47 -2.92 1.99 19.90
CA VAL A 47 -1.90 1.10 19.35
C VAL A 47 -0.91 0.71 20.45
N ALA A 48 -0.58 -0.57 20.52
CA ALA A 48 0.44 -1.13 21.38
C ALA A 48 1.32 -2.11 20.58
N GLN A 49 2.63 -1.97 20.68
CA GLN A 49 3.59 -2.84 20.01
C GLN A 49 3.35 -2.96 18.48
N GLY A 50 3.01 -1.83 17.85
CA GLY A 50 2.75 -1.75 16.41
C GLY A 50 1.44 -2.38 15.95
N LYS A 51 0.56 -2.79 16.88
CA LYS A 51 -0.74 -3.39 16.56
C LYS A 51 -1.89 -2.56 17.14
N ILE A 52 -3.04 -2.59 16.48
CA ILE A 52 -4.26 -2.00 17.02
C ILE A 52 -4.64 -2.79 18.27
N PHE A 53 -4.57 -2.10 19.42
CA PHE A 53 -4.94 -2.66 20.71
C PHE A 53 -6.44 -2.52 20.97
N GLN A 54 -6.97 -1.35 20.65
CA GLN A 54 -8.38 -1.02 20.89
C GLN A 54 -8.86 0.04 19.90
N VAL A 55 -10.11 -0.12 19.49
CA VAL A 55 -10.89 0.89 18.79
C VAL A 55 -12.07 1.24 19.68
N GLY A 56 -12.42 2.51 19.76
CA GLY A 56 -13.55 2.96 20.57
C GLY A 56 -14.08 4.32 20.12
N VAL A 57 -15.08 4.82 20.83
CA VAL A 57 -15.71 6.10 20.55
C VAL A 57 -15.61 7.05 21.75
N GLY A 58 -15.69 8.34 21.49
CA GLY A 58 -15.64 9.37 22.53
C GLY A 58 -14.25 9.49 23.18
N ASP A 59 -14.26 9.75 24.49
CA ASP A 59 -13.08 10.14 25.27
C ASP A 59 -12.45 9.03 26.11
N GLU A 60 -12.88 7.79 25.93
CA GLU A 60 -12.41 6.67 26.75
C GLU A 60 -10.90 6.40 26.59
N TYR A 61 -10.32 6.80 25.46
CA TYR A 61 -8.88 6.73 25.23
C TYR A 61 -8.05 7.44 26.31
N LYS A 62 -8.61 8.44 27.00
CA LYS A 62 -7.92 9.18 28.05
C LYS A 62 -7.41 8.28 29.18
N LYS A 63 -8.11 7.17 29.43
CA LYS A 63 -7.73 6.16 30.44
C LYS A 63 -6.55 5.30 30.01
N LEU A 64 -6.22 5.33 28.72
CA LEU A 64 -5.15 4.52 28.10
C LEU A 64 -3.85 5.31 27.94
N ILE A 65 -3.88 6.63 28.18
CA ILE A 65 -2.70 7.48 28.03
C ILE A 65 -1.76 7.24 29.21
N GLY A 66 -0.55 6.77 28.90
CA GLY A 66 0.57 6.66 29.83
C GLY A 66 1.63 7.74 29.58
N GLU A 67 2.68 7.74 30.39
CA GLU A 67 3.75 8.74 30.35
C GLU A 67 4.42 8.88 28.99
N ASN A 68 4.56 7.76 28.25
CA ASN A 68 5.24 7.71 26.95
C ASN A 68 4.27 7.53 25.76
N THR A 69 2.99 7.65 25.99
CA THR A 69 2.00 7.49 24.93
C THR A 69 1.98 8.71 24.01
N LYS A 70 2.27 8.51 22.74
CA LYS A 70 2.09 9.55 21.73
C LYS A 70 0.60 9.73 21.45
N VAL A 71 0.16 10.97 21.29
CA VAL A 71 -1.25 11.29 20.98
C VAL A 71 -1.30 12.12 19.71
N ASP A 72 -1.91 11.58 18.67
CA ASP A 72 -2.14 12.25 17.39
C ASP A 72 -3.63 12.65 17.27
N ASP A 73 -3.88 13.91 17.00
CA ASP A 73 -5.23 14.46 16.78
C ASP A 73 -5.45 14.65 15.27
N VAL A 74 -6.36 13.89 14.69
CA VAL A 74 -6.63 13.95 13.24
C VAL A 74 -7.68 14.98 12.85
N GLY A 75 -8.17 15.78 13.80
CA GLY A 75 -9.00 16.96 13.51
C GLY A 75 -10.34 16.64 12.85
N GLY A 76 -11.00 15.57 13.23
CA GLY A 76 -12.33 15.19 12.71
C GLY A 76 -12.27 14.54 11.31
N LYS A 77 -11.12 14.16 10.82
CA LYS A 77 -10.96 13.55 9.48
C LYS A 77 -11.53 12.14 9.42
N LEU A 78 -11.76 11.68 8.18
CA LEU A 78 -12.01 10.27 7.87
C LEU A 78 -10.71 9.48 8.03
N VAL A 79 -10.79 8.34 8.72
CA VAL A 79 -9.72 7.35 8.83
C VAL A 79 -10.21 6.01 8.29
N THR A 80 -9.41 5.38 7.46
CA THR A 80 -9.68 4.08 6.86
C THR A 80 -8.49 3.14 7.08
N PRO A 81 -8.66 1.83 6.96
CA PRO A 81 -7.53 0.93 6.73
C PRO A 81 -6.71 1.39 5.53
N GLY A 82 -5.42 1.07 5.51
CA GLY A 82 -4.58 1.33 4.35
C GLY A 82 -5.12 0.65 3.10
N LEU A 83 -5.01 1.32 1.95
CA LEU A 83 -5.46 0.77 0.68
C LEU A 83 -4.52 -0.36 0.23
N ILE A 84 -5.09 -1.36 -0.43
CA ILE A 84 -4.36 -2.49 -1.00
C ILE A 84 -4.44 -2.40 -2.52
N ASP A 85 -3.29 -2.30 -3.18
CA ASP A 85 -3.20 -2.46 -4.62
C ASP A 85 -2.88 -3.93 -4.94
N SER A 86 -3.88 -4.66 -5.35
CA SER A 86 -3.82 -6.11 -5.53
C SER A 86 -3.31 -6.55 -6.91
N HIS A 87 -2.89 -5.62 -7.77
CA HIS A 87 -2.39 -5.98 -9.10
C HIS A 87 -1.48 -4.90 -9.68
N THR A 88 -0.18 -5.01 -9.46
CA THR A 88 0.81 -4.15 -10.09
C THR A 88 1.95 -4.93 -10.72
N HIS A 89 2.56 -4.33 -11.75
CA HIS A 89 3.90 -4.67 -12.22
C HIS A 89 4.86 -3.56 -11.72
N LEU A 90 5.10 -3.56 -10.41
CA LEU A 90 5.84 -2.50 -9.73
C LEU A 90 7.25 -2.32 -10.28
N VAL A 91 7.95 -3.44 -10.51
CA VAL A 91 9.34 -3.46 -10.94
C VAL A 91 9.42 -3.59 -12.45
N HIS A 92 9.75 -2.50 -13.14
CA HIS A 92 9.98 -2.50 -14.59
C HIS A 92 10.87 -1.34 -15.00
N GLY A 93 11.60 -1.51 -16.12
CA GLY A 93 12.38 -0.45 -16.76
C GLY A 93 11.52 0.47 -17.64
N GLY A 94 12.12 1.59 -18.06
CA GLY A 94 11.53 2.50 -19.01
C GLY A 94 10.20 3.11 -18.61
N SER A 95 9.60 3.82 -19.53
CA SER A 95 8.25 4.39 -19.42
C SER A 95 7.65 4.49 -20.81
N ARG A 96 6.33 4.65 -20.88
CA ARG A 96 5.61 4.71 -22.16
C ARG A 96 4.82 5.99 -22.34
N GLU A 97 5.22 7.08 -21.70
CA GLU A 97 4.56 8.40 -21.84
C GLU A 97 4.55 8.91 -23.27
N ASN A 98 5.59 8.59 -24.05
CA ASN A 98 5.67 8.96 -25.49
C ASN A 98 4.57 8.29 -26.33
N GLU A 99 4.10 7.09 -25.92
CA GLU A 99 3.00 6.41 -26.58
C GLU A 99 1.65 7.06 -26.29
N PHE A 100 1.53 7.72 -25.16
CA PHE A 100 0.30 8.40 -24.77
C PHE A 100 -0.06 9.51 -25.77
N SER A 101 0.93 10.31 -26.17
CA SER A 101 0.75 11.32 -27.20
C SER A 101 0.33 10.72 -28.55
N LYS A 102 0.95 9.62 -28.96
CA LYS A 102 0.57 8.89 -30.19
C LYS A 102 -0.87 8.39 -30.14
N LYS A 103 -1.29 7.82 -29.01
CA LYS A 103 -2.68 7.35 -28.80
C LYS A 103 -3.69 8.48 -28.86
N LEU A 104 -3.40 9.62 -28.24
CA LEU A 104 -4.26 10.80 -28.29
C LEU A 104 -4.42 11.34 -29.72
N ASN A 105 -3.40 11.19 -30.56
CA ASN A 105 -3.43 11.54 -31.97
C ASN A 105 -4.04 10.45 -32.86
N GLY A 106 -4.65 9.42 -32.28
CA GLY A 106 -5.36 8.37 -33.01
C GLY A 106 -4.47 7.33 -33.68
N VAL A 107 -3.17 7.26 -33.34
CA VAL A 107 -2.28 6.24 -33.92
C VAL A 107 -2.73 4.84 -33.44
N PRO A 108 -3.00 3.90 -34.37
CA PRO A 108 -3.40 2.54 -34.00
C PRO A 108 -2.35 1.83 -33.15
N TYR A 109 -2.79 1.03 -32.16
CA TYR A 109 -1.87 0.30 -31.28
C TYR A 109 -0.90 -0.63 -32.03
N ILE A 110 -1.38 -1.25 -33.11
CA ILE A 110 -0.56 -2.09 -33.99
C ILE A 110 0.63 -1.31 -34.58
N GLN A 111 0.39 -0.06 -35.00
CA GLN A 111 1.46 0.78 -35.53
C GLN A 111 2.48 1.14 -34.43
N ILE A 112 2.02 1.45 -33.21
CA ILE A 112 2.91 1.70 -32.05
C ILE A 112 3.79 0.48 -31.79
N LEU A 113 3.23 -0.74 -31.84
CA LEU A 113 4.00 -1.98 -31.70
C LEU A 113 5.05 -2.15 -32.80
N GLN A 114 4.69 -1.90 -34.07
CA GLN A 114 5.60 -2.00 -35.22
C GLN A 114 6.78 -1.01 -35.13
N GLU A 115 6.55 0.12 -34.51
CA GLU A 115 7.56 1.16 -34.23
C GLU A 115 8.41 0.84 -32.99
N GLY A 116 8.31 -0.38 -32.40
CA GLY A 116 9.07 -0.81 -31.24
C GLY A 116 8.51 -0.35 -29.90
N GLY A 117 7.27 0.19 -29.87
CA GLY A 117 6.56 0.55 -28.66
C GLY A 117 5.79 -0.61 -28.01
N GLY A 118 4.86 -0.28 -27.14
CA GLY A 118 4.02 -1.25 -26.44
C GLY A 118 4.78 -2.05 -25.38
N ILE A 119 4.34 -3.27 -25.16
CA ILE A 119 4.93 -4.16 -24.13
C ILE A 119 6.42 -4.45 -24.40
N LEU A 120 6.82 -4.58 -25.65
CA LEU A 120 8.22 -4.90 -26.00
C LEU A 120 9.19 -3.77 -25.61
N SER A 121 8.75 -2.52 -25.70
CA SER A 121 9.54 -1.38 -25.20
C SER A 121 9.84 -1.51 -23.70
N THR A 122 8.81 -1.85 -22.90
CA THR A 122 8.99 -2.08 -21.46
C THR A 122 9.88 -3.29 -21.19
N VAL A 123 9.71 -4.39 -21.93
CA VAL A 123 10.53 -5.59 -21.79
C VAL A 123 11.99 -5.29 -22.05
N ASN A 124 12.32 -4.63 -23.17
CA ASN A 124 13.69 -4.27 -23.51
C ASN A 124 14.31 -3.36 -22.44
N ALA A 125 13.61 -2.32 -22.04
CA ALA A 125 14.07 -1.41 -20.99
C ALA A 125 14.26 -2.11 -19.63
N THR A 126 13.46 -3.14 -19.32
CA THR A 126 13.60 -3.92 -18.08
C THR A 126 14.82 -4.84 -18.14
N LYS A 127 15.10 -5.44 -19.30
CA LYS A 127 16.29 -6.27 -19.52
C LYS A 127 17.58 -5.46 -19.41
N GLU A 128 17.61 -4.29 -20.02
CA GLU A 128 18.77 -3.40 -20.04
C GLU A 128 19.03 -2.73 -18.70
N ALA A 129 17.99 -2.47 -17.91
CA ALA A 129 18.12 -1.80 -16.63
C ALA A 129 18.88 -2.64 -15.61
N THR A 130 19.78 -2.00 -14.89
CA THR A 130 20.48 -2.57 -13.74
C THR A 130 19.52 -2.83 -12.58
N PHE A 131 19.95 -3.64 -11.60
CA PHE A 131 19.22 -3.86 -10.35
C PHE A 131 18.92 -2.54 -9.64
N ASP A 132 19.92 -1.67 -9.51
CA ASP A 132 19.78 -0.39 -8.79
C ASP A 132 18.83 0.58 -9.51
N GLU A 133 18.82 0.62 -10.82
CA GLU A 133 17.86 1.43 -11.59
C GLU A 133 16.42 0.96 -11.38
N LEU A 134 16.18 -0.35 -11.44
CA LEU A 134 14.86 -0.93 -11.17
C LEU A 134 14.45 -0.68 -9.73
N TYR A 135 15.36 -0.87 -8.76
CA TYR A 135 15.11 -0.63 -7.35
C TYR A 135 14.73 0.83 -7.08
N ASN A 136 15.52 1.79 -7.55
CA ASN A 136 15.27 3.21 -7.31
C ASN A 136 13.96 3.69 -7.95
N LYS A 137 13.64 3.19 -9.13
CA LYS A 137 12.39 3.50 -9.82
C LYS A 137 11.18 2.93 -9.07
N ALA A 138 11.24 1.66 -8.67
CA ALA A 138 10.17 1.00 -7.95
C ALA A 138 9.97 1.63 -6.56
N LYS A 139 11.06 1.95 -5.85
CA LYS A 139 11.01 2.67 -4.56
C LYS A 139 10.28 4.00 -4.70
N LYS A 140 10.61 4.81 -5.69
CA LYS A 140 9.93 6.09 -5.96
C LYS A 140 8.44 5.91 -6.24
N SER A 141 8.06 4.81 -6.90
CA SER A 141 6.65 4.48 -7.12
C SER A 141 5.93 4.13 -5.82
N LEU A 142 6.56 3.32 -4.96
CA LEU A 142 6.02 2.97 -3.64
C LEU A 142 5.88 4.20 -2.74
N ASP A 143 6.87 5.09 -2.70
CA ASP A 143 6.81 6.33 -1.92
C ASP A 143 5.58 7.16 -2.33
N ARG A 144 5.30 7.27 -3.64
CA ARG A 144 4.08 7.93 -4.13
C ARG A 144 2.80 7.18 -3.80
N MET A 145 2.80 5.85 -3.85
CA MET A 145 1.64 5.04 -3.47
C MET A 145 1.26 5.28 -2.01
N VAL A 146 2.25 5.38 -1.11
CA VAL A 146 2.02 5.71 0.31
C VAL A 146 1.38 7.08 0.46
N GLU A 147 1.79 8.10 -0.30
CA GLU A 147 1.18 9.43 -0.30
C GLU A 147 -0.31 9.39 -0.67
N PHE A 148 -0.74 8.40 -1.48
CA PHE A 148 -2.13 8.14 -1.83
C PHE A 148 -2.85 7.13 -0.91
N GLY A 149 -2.21 6.72 0.19
CA GLY A 149 -2.80 5.84 1.19
C GLY A 149 -2.69 4.34 0.90
N VAL A 150 -1.94 3.94 -0.13
CA VAL A 150 -1.67 2.53 -0.41
C VAL A 150 -0.57 2.03 0.54
N THR A 151 -0.88 1.02 1.33
CA THR A 151 0.03 0.44 2.32
C THR A 151 0.44 -0.99 2.01
N THR A 152 -0.23 -1.62 1.06
CA THR A 152 0.05 -2.99 0.64
C THR A 152 -0.04 -3.10 -0.87
N VAL A 153 0.96 -3.74 -1.49
CA VAL A 153 1.06 -3.85 -2.95
C VAL A 153 1.39 -5.30 -3.32
N GLU A 154 0.62 -5.87 -4.25
CA GLU A 154 1.03 -7.07 -4.94
C GLU A 154 1.97 -6.68 -6.09
N SER A 155 3.19 -7.21 -6.09
CA SER A 155 4.18 -6.95 -7.14
C SER A 155 4.38 -8.21 -8.00
N LYS A 156 3.90 -8.17 -9.24
CA LYS A 156 4.13 -9.22 -10.23
C LYS A 156 5.38 -8.92 -11.05
N SER A 157 6.13 -9.94 -11.40
CA SER A 157 7.07 -9.92 -12.52
C SER A 157 6.30 -10.04 -13.86
N GLY A 158 6.98 -10.16 -14.97
CA GLY A 158 6.34 -10.38 -16.29
C GLY A 158 6.81 -9.46 -17.40
N TYR A 159 7.76 -8.57 -17.12
CA TYR A 159 8.42 -7.74 -18.13
C TYR A 159 9.85 -8.18 -18.44
N GLY A 160 10.28 -9.36 -18.00
CA GLY A 160 11.56 -9.94 -18.37
C GLY A 160 11.45 -10.79 -19.63
N LEU A 161 10.48 -11.69 -19.68
CA LEU A 161 10.29 -12.70 -20.70
C LEU A 161 11.51 -13.64 -20.85
N ASP A 162 12.41 -13.64 -19.90
CA ASP A 162 13.49 -14.60 -19.68
C ASP A 162 13.73 -14.80 -18.18
N LEU A 163 14.33 -15.93 -17.83
CA LEU A 163 14.48 -16.32 -16.43
C LEU A 163 15.32 -15.33 -15.61
N GLU A 164 16.41 -14.85 -16.16
CA GLU A 164 17.34 -13.95 -15.47
C GLU A 164 16.65 -12.61 -15.12
N THR A 165 15.96 -12.02 -16.09
CA THR A 165 15.28 -10.74 -15.89
C THR A 165 14.06 -10.87 -14.97
N GLU A 166 13.30 -11.97 -15.06
CA GLU A 166 12.18 -12.23 -14.15
C GLU A 166 12.67 -12.41 -12.71
N ILE A 167 13.77 -13.14 -12.49
CA ILE A 167 14.39 -13.27 -11.16
C ILE A 167 14.87 -11.91 -10.66
N LYS A 168 15.55 -11.12 -11.46
CA LYS A 168 16.00 -9.77 -11.12
C LYS A 168 14.84 -8.89 -10.63
N GLN A 169 13.67 -8.93 -11.31
CA GLN A 169 12.48 -8.19 -10.86
C GLN A 169 11.99 -8.66 -9.48
N LEU A 170 11.96 -9.97 -9.24
CA LEU A 170 11.54 -10.53 -7.95
C LEU A 170 12.52 -10.20 -6.81
N GLU A 171 13.83 -10.25 -7.11
CA GLU A 171 14.87 -9.87 -6.15
C GLU A 171 14.78 -8.38 -5.76
N VAL A 172 14.51 -7.50 -6.72
CA VAL A 172 14.25 -6.07 -6.45
C VAL A 172 13.02 -5.91 -5.55
N ALA A 173 11.91 -6.60 -5.86
CA ALA A 173 10.70 -6.54 -5.05
C ALA A 173 10.95 -7.07 -3.63
N HIS A 174 11.71 -8.15 -3.49
CA HIS A 174 12.11 -8.71 -2.20
C HIS A 174 12.95 -7.73 -1.38
N LYS A 175 13.94 -7.11 -2.01
CA LYS A 175 14.80 -6.10 -1.36
C LYS A 175 14.00 -4.89 -0.86
N LEU A 176 13.07 -4.39 -1.68
CA LEU A 176 12.16 -3.32 -1.28
C LEU A 176 11.31 -3.69 -0.06
N ASN A 177 10.78 -4.92 -0.04
CA ASN A 177 9.98 -5.41 1.08
C ASN A 177 10.79 -5.53 2.39
N GLU A 178 12.09 -5.85 2.31
CA GLU A 178 12.96 -5.89 3.49
C GLU A 178 13.24 -4.48 4.06
N GLU A 179 13.43 -3.49 3.20
CA GLU A 179 13.83 -2.13 3.60
C GLU A 179 12.66 -1.24 4.00
N ILE A 180 11.54 -1.34 3.31
CA ILE A 180 10.34 -0.51 3.58
C ILE A 180 9.57 -1.04 4.80
N GLY A 181 9.82 -2.28 5.18
CA GLY A 181 9.17 -2.95 6.29
C GLY A 181 7.94 -3.75 5.86
N ARG A 182 7.67 -4.79 6.61
CA ARG A 182 6.48 -5.61 6.44
C ARG A 182 5.35 -5.05 7.28
N ALA A 183 4.20 -4.77 6.67
CA ALA A 183 2.98 -4.83 7.44
C ALA A 183 2.81 -6.29 7.88
N HIS A 184 2.98 -6.56 9.17
CA HIS A 184 2.64 -7.85 9.71
C HIS A 184 1.12 -7.98 9.69
N VAL A 185 0.63 -8.85 8.84
CA VAL A 185 -0.74 -9.34 8.87
C VAL A 185 -0.87 -10.41 9.96
#